data_d169a68b5cc65421a3e0531d4f0be214
#
_entry.id   d169a68b5cc65421a3e0531d4f0be214
#
_cell.length_a   1.000
_cell.length_b   1.000
_cell.length_c   1.000
_cell.angle_alpha   90.00
_cell.angle_beta   90.00
_cell.angle_gamma   90.00
#
_symmetry.space_group_name_H-M   'P 1'
#
loop_
_entity.id
_entity.type
_entity.pdbx_description
1 polymer ?
#
loop_
_entity_poly.entity_id
_entity_poly.type
_entity_poly.pdbx_seq_one_letter_code
_entity_poly.pdbx_strand_id
1 'polypeptide(L)'
;MKRLLCVLLLALGPSALAHTAVTGIRPAAHATVSQPKAVELKFSEAIPLRFANFKVYPLPAGDKLSLNRAAKALLGTALNAKNDASARADAWAGGKETALSLSLPLKPNLKAGAYAVLWRFVSEDGHVVTGQSVFYVK
;
A
#
# COMPACT_ATOMS: atom_id res chain seq x y z
N MET A 1 34.43 49.73 27.24
CA MET A 1 33.09 49.36 26.72
C MET A 1 33.22 48.00 26.03
N LYS A 2 32.71 46.98 26.70
CA LYS A 2 32.72 45.62 26.15
C LYS A 2 31.46 45.43 25.30
N ARG A 3 31.60 45.28 23.97
CA ARG A 3 30.50 44.94 23.10
C ARG A 3 30.27 43.41 23.18
N LEU A 4 29.14 43.04 23.73
CA LEU A 4 28.68 41.65 23.79
C LEU A 4 28.08 41.30 22.43
N LEU A 5 28.77 40.47 21.64
CA LEU A 5 28.29 39.95 20.37
C LEU A 5 27.44 38.73 20.65
N CYS A 6 26.10 38.86 20.67
CA CYS A 6 25.19 37.72 20.71
C CYS A 6 25.20 37.01 19.36
N VAL A 7 25.89 35.87 19.30
CA VAL A 7 25.81 34.94 18.17
C VAL A 7 24.53 34.14 18.33
N LEU A 8 23.52 34.48 17.53
CA LEU A 8 22.27 33.70 17.42
C LEU A 8 22.57 32.45 16.59
N LEU A 9 22.80 31.32 17.23
CA LEU A 9 22.90 30.02 16.57
C LEU A 9 21.51 29.61 16.08
N LEU A 10 21.22 29.78 14.81
CA LEU A 10 20.05 29.12 14.17
C LEU A 10 20.36 27.63 14.08
N ALA A 11 19.75 26.86 14.98
CA ALA A 11 19.73 25.39 14.87
C ALA A 11 18.80 25.01 13.69
N LEU A 12 19.36 24.82 12.52
CA LEU A 12 18.72 24.11 11.42
C LEU A 12 18.65 22.64 11.80
N GLY A 13 17.56 22.25 12.47
CA GLY A 13 17.25 20.83 12.71
C GLY A 13 17.06 20.13 11.37
N PRO A 14 17.57 18.90 11.20
CA PRO A 14 17.28 18.12 10.00
C PRO A 14 15.76 17.93 9.92
N SER A 15 15.14 18.45 8.87
CA SER A 15 13.75 18.13 8.53
C SER A 15 13.71 16.64 8.21
N ALA A 16 13.29 15.81 9.16
CA ALA A 16 12.98 14.42 8.88
C ALA A 16 11.80 14.41 7.91
N LEU A 17 12.08 14.19 6.64
CA LEU A 17 11.07 13.95 5.62
C LEU A 17 10.38 12.62 5.98
N ALA A 18 9.25 12.69 6.65
CA ALA A 18 8.41 11.54 6.90
C ALA A 18 7.77 11.14 5.56
N HIS A 19 8.26 10.06 4.97
CA HIS A 19 7.65 9.50 3.77
C HIS A 19 6.29 8.90 4.12
N THR A 20 5.27 9.21 3.34
CA THR A 20 3.95 8.59 3.47
C THR A 20 4.08 7.07 3.30
N ALA A 21 3.51 6.31 4.22
CA ALA A 21 3.61 4.86 4.25
C ALA A 21 2.25 4.22 4.56
N VAL A 22 2.10 2.96 4.19
CA VAL A 22 1.05 2.09 4.71
C VAL A 22 1.43 1.70 6.13
N THR A 23 0.68 2.16 7.12
CA THR A 23 0.93 1.94 8.55
C THR A 23 0.10 0.80 9.13
N GLY A 24 -0.92 0.36 8.43
CA GLY A 24 -1.77 -0.75 8.83
C GLY A 24 -2.41 -1.42 7.62
N ILE A 25 -2.52 -2.74 7.68
CA ILE A 25 -3.20 -3.55 6.68
C ILE A 25 -3.94 -4.70 7.35
N ARG A 26 -5.17 -4.95 6.90
CA ARG A 26 -5.98 -6.13 7.27
C ARG A 26 -6.60 -6.74 6.03
N PRO A 27 -6.47 -8.04 5.80
CA PRO A 27 -5.76 -9.03 6.63
C PRO A 27 -4.28 -8.67 6.81
N ALA A 28 -3.71 -8.96 7.99
CA ALA A 28 -2.30 -8.73 8.25
C ALA A 28 -1.43 -9.61 7.34
N ALA A 29 -0.17 -9.22 7.14
CA ALA A 29 0.78 -9.98 6.36
C ALA A 29 0.86 -11.44 6.86
N HIS A 30 0.70 -12.38 5.94
CA HIS A 30 0.67 -13.82 6.17
C HIS A 30 -0.44 -14.33 7.10
N ALA A 31 -1.48 -13.53 7.38
CA ALA A 31 -2.67 -13.99 8.08
C ALA A 31 -3.52 -14.89 7.18
N THR A 32 -4.17 -15.88 7.77
CA THR A 32 -5.17 -16.72 7.13
C THR A 32 -6.56 -16.29 7.58
N VAL A 33 -7.43 -16.00 6.63
CA VAL A 33 -8.78 -15.51 6.87
C VAL A 33 -9.81 -16.32 6.09
N SER A 34 -11.06 -16.28 6.54
CA SER A 34 -12.17 -16.93 5.85
C SER A 34 -13.04 -15.89 5.18
N GLN A 35 -13.18 -15.98 3.84
CA GLN A 35 -14.06 -15.13 3.03
C GLN A 35 -13.99 -13.62 3.39
N PRO A 36 -12.81 -12.98 3.31
CA PRO A 36 -12.69 -11.56 3.59
C PRO A 36 -13.48 -10.75 2.58
N LYS A 37 -14.16 -9.69 3.04
CA LYS A 37 -14.96 -8.81 2.17
C LYS A 37 -14.17 -7.63 1.64
N ALA A 38 -13.10 -7.24 2.32
CA ALA A 38 -12.25 -6.12 1.94
C ALA A 38 -10.83 -6.29 2.49
N VAL A 39 -9.91 -5.55 1.90
CA VAL A 39 -8.60 -5.26 2.48
C VAL A 39 -8.66 -3.83 3.03
N GLU A 40 -8.40 -3.68 4.32
CA GLU A 40 -8.35 -2.38 4.97
C GLU A 40 -6.91 -1.88 5.02
N LEU A 41 -6.67 -0.68 4.49
CA LEU A 41 -5.37 -0.02 4.49
C LEU A 41 -5.44 1.27 5.29
N LYS A 42 -4.41 1.54 6.08
CA LYS A 42 -4.20 2.83 6.76
C LYS A 42 -2.90 3.46 6.29
N PHE A 43 -2.91 4.77 6.15
CA PHE A 43 -1.76 5.54 5.69
C PHE A 43 -1.27 6.45 6.81
N SER A 44 0.02 6.76 6.83
CA SER A 44 0.62 7.71 7.78
C SER A 44 0.13 9.15 7.56
N GLU A 45 -0.23 9.47 6.31
CA GLU A 45 -0.78 10.76 5.87
C GLU A 45 -1.89 10.53 4.86
N ALA A 46 -2.76 11.51 4.67
CA ALA A 46 -3.82 11.42 3.67
C ALA A 46 -3.22 11.40 2.25
N ILE A 47 -3.69 10.48 1.42
CA ILE A 47 -3.24 10.33 0.04
C ILE A 47 -4.36 10.65 -0.95
N PRO A 48 -4.05 11.28 -2.11
CA PRO A 48 -5.04 11.53 -3.15
C PRO A 48 -5.32 10.25 -3.92
N LEU A 49 -6.49 9.64 -3.72
CA LEU A 49 -6.86 8.34 -4.32
C LEU A 49 -6.93 8.40 -5.84
N ARG A 50 -7.15 9.55 -6.44
CA ARG A 50 -7.17 9.73 -7.91
C ARG A 50 -5.83 9.39 -8.58
N PHE A 51 -4.73 9.42 -7.85
CA PHE A 51 -3.38 9.07 -8.33
C PHE A 51 -2.88 7.75 -7.75
N ALA A 52 -3.74 7.03 -7.04
CA ALA A 52 -3.41 5.77 -6.42
C ALA A 52 -3.89 4.59 -7.26
N ASN A 53 -3.19 3.47 -7.13
CA ASN A 53 -3.59 2.22 -7.72
C ASN A 53 -3.44 1.11 -6.68
N PHE A 54 -4.52 0.39 -6.43
CA PHE A 54 -4.59 -0.73 -5.50
C PHE A 54 -5.17 -1.93 -6.22
N LYS A 55 -4.53 -3.08 -6.09
CA LYS A 55 -4.96 -4.31 -6.73
C LYS A 55 -4.73 -5.52 -5.83
N VAL A 56 -5.55 -6.53 -5.96
CA VAL A 56 -5.35 -7.82 -5.31
C VAL A 56 -5.34 -8.91 -6.36
N TYR A 57 -4.28 -9.73 -6.36
CA TYR A 57 -4.13 -10.83 -7.29
C TYR A 57 -3.99 -12.16 -6.55
N PRO A 58 -4.59 -13.24 -7.07
CA PRO A 58 -4.27 -14.57 -6.61
C PRO A 58 -2.82 -14.92 -6.96
N LEU A 59 -2.16 -15.62 -6.06
CA LEU A 59 -0.80 -16.13 -6.24
C LEU A 59 -0.80 -17.64 -6.45
N PRO A 60 0.21 -18.20 -7.16
CA PRO A 60 0.39 -19.64 -7.21
C PRO A 60 0.73 -20.19 -5.81
N ALA A 61 0.57 -21.49 -5.61
CA ALA A 61 0.99 -22.14 -4.38
C ALA A 61 2.50 -21.98 -4.17
N GLY A 62 2.93 -21.81 -2.92
CA GLY A 62 4.34 -21.67 -2.58
C GLY A 62 4.56 -21.38 -1.10
N ASP A 63 5.83 -21.39 -0.71
CA ASP A 63 6.25 -20.97 0.62
C ASP A 63 6.26 -19.42 0.75
N LYS A 64 6.44 -18.92 1.97
CA LYS A 64 6.46 -17.46 2.24
C LYS A 64 7.43 -16.70 1.35
N LEU A 65 8.61 -17.25 1.12
CA LEU A 65 9.65 -16.55 0.37
C LEU A 65 9.30 -16.48 -1.12
N SER A 66 8.83 -17.56 -1.72
CA SER A 66 8.39 -17.61 -3.11
C SER A 66 7.16 -16.72 -3.34
N LEU A 67 6.20 -16.72 -2.41
CA LEU A 67 5.01 -15.86 -2.48
C LEU A 67 5.36 -14.37 -2.38
N ASN A 68 6.27 -14.00 -1.47
CA ASN A 68 6.74 -12.61 -1.38
C ASN A 68 7.48 -12.17 -2.65
N ARG A 69 8.29 -13.04 -3.24
CA ARG A 69 8.95 -12.76 -4.53
C ARG A 69 7.94 -12.59 -5.65
N ALA A 70 6.93 -13.47 -5.73
CA ALA A 70 5.87 -13.38 -6.72
C ALA A 70 5.07 -12.08 -6.57
N ALA A 71 4.68 -11.71 -5.35
CA ALA A 71 3.99 -10.46 -5.07
C ALA A 71 4.84 -9.24 -5.48
N LYS A 72 6.13 -9.24 -5.16
CA LYS A 72 7.05 -8.17 -5.54
C LYS A 72 7.20 -8.05 -7.07
N ALA A 73 7.27 -9.16 -7.78
CA ALA A 73 7.35 -9.17 -9.25
C ALA A 73 6.09 -8.56 -9.90
N LEU A 74 4.92 -8.71 -9.29
CA LEU A 74 3.68 -8.11 -9.77
C LEU A 74 3.65 -6.57 -9.68
N LEU A 75 4.48 -5.96 -8.83
CA LEU A 75 4.57 -4.49 -8.77
C LEU A 75 5.01 -3.87 -10.10
N GLY A 76 5.90 -4.54 -10.82
CA GLY A 76 6.40 -4.06 -12.12
C GLY A 76 5.46 -4.32 -13.29
N THR A 77 4.54 -5.26 -13.18
CA THR A 77 3.68 -5.72 -14.27
C THR A 77 2.21 -5.43 -14.01
N ALA A 78 1.67 -5.97 -12.91
CA ALA A 78 0.25 -5.95 -12.63
C ALA A 78 -0.30 -4.56 -12.28
N LEU A 79 0.47 -3.71 -11.58
CA LEU A 79 0.01 -2.36 -11.25
C LEU A 79 -0.24 -1.49 -12.48
N ASN A 80 0.48 -1.72 -13.56
CA ASN A 80 0.32 -0.99 -14.82
C ASN A 80 -0.62 -1.69 -15.82
N ALA A 81 -1.04 -2.91 -15.55
CA ALA A 81 -1.92 -3.67 -16.42
C ALA A 81 -3.29 -2.97 -16.55
N LYS A 82 -3.80 -2.94 -17.77
CA LYS A 82 -5.15 -2.46 -18.11
C LYS A 82 -6.03 -3.64 -18.48
N ASN A 83 -7.35 -3.48 -18.30
CA ASN A 83 -8.34 -4.52 -18.67
C ASN A 83 -8.11 -5.86 -17.96
N ASP A 84 -7.59 -5.81 -16.73
CA ASP A 84 -7.20 -6.97 -15.92
C ASP A 84 -8.26 -7.34 -14.86
N ALA A 85 -9.44 -6.74 -14.90
CA ALA A 85 -10.48 -6.92 -13.89
C ALA A 85 -10.85 -8.38 -13.64
N SER A 86 -10.83 -9.23 -14.68
CA SER A 86 -11.12 -10.65 -14.54
C SER A 86 -10.05 -11.44 -13.80
N ALA A 87 -8.79 -11.00 -13.85
CA ALA A 87 -7.65 -11.64 -13.17
C ALA A 87 -7.50 -11.20 -11.71
N ARG A 88 -8.15 -10.11 -11.32
CA ARG A 88 -8.05 -9.52 -9.98
C ARG A 88 -9.05 -10.14 -9.00
N ALA A 89 -8.66 -10.22 -7.75
CA ALA A 89 -9.51 -10.62 -6.65
C ALA A 89 -10.27 -9.45 -6.00
N ASP A 90 -9.88 -8.21 -6.28
CA ASP A 90 -10.57 -7.00 -5.81
C ASP A 90 -11.59 -6.49 -6.85
N ALA A 91 -12.47 -5.64 -6.36
CA ALA A 91 -13.46 -4.92 -7.16
C ALA A 91 -13.29 -3.40 -7.08
N TRP A 92 -12.07 -2.93 -6.79
CA TRP A 92 -11.80 -1.49 -6.65
C TRP A 92 -11.84 -0.79 -8.00
N ALA A 93 -12.62 0.29 -8.08
CA ALA A 93 -12.84 1.06 -9.30
C ALA A 93 -12.16 2.45 -9.28
N GLY A 94 -11.27 2.69 -8.32
CA GLY A 94 -10.63 4.00 -8.13
C GLY A 94 -11.36 4.86 -7.09
N GLY A 95 -10.74 5.97 -6.74
CA GLY A 95 -11.29 6.99 -5.84
C GLY A 95 -10.92 8.38 -6.33
N LYS A 96 -11.67 9.39 -5.88
CA LYS A 96 -11.43 10.80 -6.23
C LYS A 96 -11.01 11.64 -5.03
N GLU A 97 -11.38 11.19 -3.83
CA GLU A 97 -11.11 11.84 -2.56
C GLU A 97 -9.65 11.69 -2.11
N THR A 98 -9.29 12.46 -1.11
CA THR A 98 -8.07 12.29 -0.32
C THR A 98 -8.43 11.53 0.95
N ALA A 99 -7.69 10.50 1.30
CA ALA A 99 -8.05 9.58 2.38
C ALA A 99 -6.86 9.14 3.24
N LEU A 100 -7.07 9.02 4.55
CA LEU A 100 -6.15 8.42 5.53
C LEU A 100 -6.26 6.89 5.59
N SER A 101 -7.36 6.35 5.07
CA SER A 101 -7.61 4.92 5.03
C SER A 101 -8.42 4.55 3.78
N LEU A 102 -8.30 3.31 3.36
CA LEU A 102 -9.03 2.75 2.24
C LEU A 102 -9.58 1.38 2.61
N SER A 103 -10.87 1.16 2.35
CA SER A 103 -11.46 -0.16 2.31
C SER A 103 -11.50 -0.63 0.85
N LEU A 104 -10.62 -1.55 0.52
CA LEU A 104 -10.47 -2.10 -0.82
C LEU A 104 -11.39 -3.31 -0.97
N PRO A 105 -12.51 -3.21 -1.71
CA PRO A 105 -13.49 -4.29 -1.77
C PRO A 105 -12.92 -5.52 -2.46
N LEU A 106 -13.19 -6.69 -1.92
CA LEU A 106 -12.86 -7.97 -2.53
C LEU A 106 -14.09 -8.59 -3.20
N LYS A 107 -13.84 -9.34 -4.25
CA LYS A 107 -14.88 -10.14 -4.90
C LYS A 107 -15.40 -11.22 -3.94
N PRO A 108 -16.66 -11.60 -4.01
CA PRO A 108 -17.19 -12.69 -3.21
C PRO A 108 -16.61 -14.05 -3.64
N ASN A 109 -16.68 -15.02 -2.73
CA ASN A 109 -16.33 -16.42 -3.01
C ASN A 109 -14.88 -16.60 -3.50
N LEU A 110 -13.93 -15.92 -2.86
CA LEU A 110 -12.52 -16.12 -3.17
C LEU A 110 -12.14 -17.58 -2.92
N LYS A 111 -11.40 -18.16 -3.85
CA LYS A 111 -10.86 -19.52 -3.69
C LYS A 111 -9.81 -19.56 -2.58
N ALA A 112 -9.71 -20.69 -1.89
CA ALA A 112 -8.62 -20.91 -0.93
C ALA A 112 -7.27 -20.77 -1.62
N GLY A 113 -6.33 -20.11 -0.96
CA GLY A 113 -4.99 -19.86 -1.50
C GLY A 113 -4.39 -18.54 -1.05
N ALA A 114 -3.26 -18.19 -1.64
CA ALA A 114 -2.53 -16.95 -1.34
C ALA A 114 -2.95 -15.82 -2.28
N TYR A 115 -2.96 -14.61 -1.75
CA TYR A 115 -3.30 -13.38 -2.46
C TYR A 115 -2.28 -12.29 -2.17
N ALA A 116 -1.90 -11.55 -3.21
CA ALA A 116 -1.04 -10.37 -3.10
C ALA A 116 -1.89 -9.11 -3.12
N VAL A 117 -1.74 -8.26 -2.12
CA VAL A 117 -2.21 -6.87 -2.13
C VAL A 117 -1.08 -6.01 -2.66
N LEU A 118 -1.34 -5.25 -3.70
CA LEU A 118 -0.37 -4.36 -4.36
C LEU A 118 -0.85 -2.93 -4.25
N TRP A 119 0.06 -2.00 -4.02
CA TRP A 119 -0.26 -0.58 -4.02
C TRP A 119 0.79 0.28 -4.68
N ARG A 120 0.33 1.37 -5.25
CA ARG A 120 1.10 2.51 -5.67
C ARG A 120 0.29 3.78 -5.42
N PHE A 121 0.89 4.74 -4.76
CA PHE A 121 0.30 6.06 -4.57
C PHE A 121 1.38 7.13 -4.59
N VAL A 122 0.96 8.39 -4.68
CA VAL A 122 1.84 9.55 -4.61
C VAL A 122 1.69 10.15 -3.21
N SER A 123 2.82 10.33 -2.52
CA SER A 123 2.87 11.03 -1.23
C SER A 123 2.64 12.54 -1.41
N GLU A 124 2.38 13.25 -0.32
CA GLU A 124 2.16 14.70 -0.34
C GLU A 124 3.36 15.47 -0.94
N ASP A 125 4.57 15.00 -0.71
CA ASP A 125 5.80 15.57 -1.26
C ASP A 125 6.09 15.16 -2.72
N GLY A 126 5.17 14.44 -3.37
CA GLY A 126 5.27 14.05 -4.78
C GLY A 126 6.05 12.77 -5.06
N HIS A 127 6.51 12.03 -4.04
CA HIS A 127 7.19 10.75 -4.24
C HIS A 127 6.19 9.62 -4.51
N VAL A 128 6.57 8.71 -5.42
CA VAL A 128 5.82 7.49 -5.69
C VAL A 128 6.17 6.45 -4.64
N VAL A 129 5.16 5.93 -3.95
CA VAL A 129 5.28 4.86 -2.96
C VAL A 129 4.63 3.60 -3.52
N THR A 130 5.37 2.50 -3.52
CA THR A 130 4.87 1.18 -3.92
C THR A 130 5.11 0.16 -2.82
N GLY A 131 4.28 -0.86 -2.77
CA GLY A 131 4.47 -1.95 -1.83
C GLY A 131 3.51 -3.10 -2.08
N GLN A 132 3.73 -4.17 -1.33
CA GLN A 132 2.91 -5.38 -1.40
C GLN A 132 2.78 -6.03 -0.03
N SER A 133 1.72 -6.83 0.12
CA SER A 133 1.50 -7.72 1.25
C SER A 133 0.85 -9.01 0.76
N VAL A 134 1.06 -10.12 1.46
CA VAL A 134 0.47 -11.41 1.14
C VAL A 134 -0.41 -11.87 2.29
N PHE A 135 -1.61 -12.36 1.99
CA PHE A 135 -2.50 -13.02 2.94
C PHE A 135 -3.06 -14.32 2.34
N TYR A 136 -3.69 -15.14 3.16
CA TYR A 136 -4.25 -16.43 2.75
C TYR A 136 -5.75 -16.49 3.03
N VAL A 137 -6.48 -17.12 2.09
CA VAL A 137 -7.90 -17.46 2.23
C VAL A 137 -8.03 -18.97 2.44
N LYS A 138 -8.86 -19.38 3.43
CA LYS A 138 -9.21 -20.78 3.71
C LYS A 138 -10.68 -21.06 3.42
#